data_af67006608e80afce9f2a8bd6bae8ab3
#
_entry.id   af67006608e80afce9f2a8bd6bae8ab3
#
_cell.length_a   1.000
_cell.length_b   1.000
_cell.length_c   1.000
_cell.angle_alpha   90.00
_cell.angle_beta   90.00
_cell.angle_gamma   90.00
#
_symmetry.space_group_name_H-M   'P 1'
#
loop_
_entity.id
_entity.type
_entity.pdbx_description
1 polymer ?
#
loop_
_entity_poly.entity_id
_entity_poly.type
_entity_poly.pdbx_seq_one_letter_code
_entity_poly.pdbx_strand_id
1 'polypeptide(L)'
;QTIQFQCSPYHTNTALYPAINFLRQAAGLLSQDSVGSQLNKLDAMAIENGIDNKETVSLLADLLSLREDHRYPPLNVSSEKHKDMTLEALIQHMHKLAYRCPVMCIVEDAHWLDPTTLDLITRIIGRIQQVRMLLLIAFRPDFKPVWSDYSHVTSLTLSRLPRRHSAELVTAITRGKVLPPEVQQAILAKADGVPLYIEALTESVLESKVMTEGNDSFTLKGPLKDLPIPDSLHALLMERVDRLGPTKEIVQTGAAIGREFSYDLIRGTVEMPDSQLRHALDLFVASGLIFQEGDIPLATYHFK
;
A
#
# COMPACT_ATOMS: atom_id res chain seq x y z
N GLN A 1 -9.15 13.99 4.95
CA GLN A 1 -7.76 13.65 4.68
C GLN A 1 -7.51 12.18 4.95
N THR A 2 -6.74 11.50 4.09
CA THR A 2 -6.36 10.10 4.30
C THR A 2 -4.90 10.03 4.73
N ILE A 3 -4.62 9.18 5.73
CA ILE A 3 -3.29 8.81 6.20
C ILE A 3 -3.16 7.30 5.98
N GLN A 4 -2.07 6.85 5.39
CA GLN A 4 -1.84 5.43 5.15
C GLN A 4 -0.56 4.96 5.81
N PHE A 5 -0.67 3.93 6.64
CA PHE A 5 0.43 3.22 7.28
C PHE A 5 0.56 1.86 6.62
N GLN A 6 1.53 1.73 5.72
CA GLN A 6 1.83 0.47 5.06
C GLN A 6 2.88 -0.29 5.87
N CYS A 7 2.49 -1.44 6.42
CA CYS A 7 3.42 -2.34 7.10
C CYS A 7 4.04 -3.34 6.12
N SER A 8 5.25 -3.81 6.40
CA SER A 8 5.99 -4.71 5.52
C SER A 8 6.80 -5.72 6.33
N PRO A 9 6.94 -6.98 5.86
CA PRO A 9 7.77 -7.99 6.52
C PRO A 9 9.25 -7.58 6.60
N TYR A 10 9.70 -6.70 5.70
CA TYR A 10 11.10 -6.22 5.66
C TYR A 10 11.42 -5.17 6.73
N HIS A 11 10.41 -4.58 7.36
CA HIS A 11 10.56 -3.46 8.30
C HIS A 11 10.01 -3.78 9.72
N THR A 12 9.78 -5.05 10.02
CA THR A 12 9.32 -5.48 11.36
C THR A 12 10.28 -5.14 12.49
N ASN A 13 11.56 -4.90 12.17
CA ASN A 13 12.61 -4.49 13.10
C ASN A 13 12.98 -3.01 12.97
N THR A 14 12.28 -2.22 12.14
CA THR A 14 12.52 -0.79 11.97
C THR A 14 11.42 -0.01 12.67
N ALA A 15 11.76 0.54 13.84
CA ALA A 15 10.80 1.25 14.68
C ALA A 15 10.15 2.43 13.91
N LEU A 16 8.82 2.50 13.97
CA LEU A 16 8.01 3.59 13.40
C LEU A 16 8.16 3.78 11.89
N TYR A 17 8.58 2.76 11.15
CA TYR A 17 8.76 2.87 9.69
C TYR A 17 7.54 3.43 8.95
N PRO A 18 6.28 2.98 9.20
CA PRO A 18 5.11 3.55 8.53
C PRO A 18 4.89 5.03 8.88
N ALA A 19 5.15 5.42 10.13
CA ALA A 19 5.01 6.81 10.56
C ALA A 19 6.10 7.72 9.97
N ILE A 20 7.32 7.21 9.81
CA ILE A 20 8.43 7.91 9.13
C ILE A 20 8.04 8.19 7.67
N ASN A 21 7.52 7.19 6.95
CA ASN A 21 7.10 7.35 5.57
C ASN A 21 5.96 8.37 5.44
N PHE A 22 4.95 8.27 6.31
CA PHE A 22 3.87 9.25 6.35
C PHE A 22 4.40 10.68 6.56
N LEU A 23 5.31 10.89 7.52
CA LEU A 23 5.89 12.22 7.78
C LEU A 23 6.71 12.73 6.58
N ARG A 24 7.48 11.86 5.92
CA ARG A 24 8.24 12.22 4.71
C ARG A 24 7.32 12.70 3.59
N GLN A 25 6.23 11.99 3.34
CA GLN A 25 5.24 12.37 2.34
C GLN A 25 4.50 13.65 2.74
N ALA A 26 4.05 13.75 4.00
CA ALA A 26 3.32 14.91 4.49
C ALA A 26 4.14 16.21 4.43
N ALA A 27 5.45 16.13 4.70
CA ALA A 27 6.38 17.25 4.58
C ALA A 27 6.94 17.46 3.16
N GLY A 28 6.61 16.58 2.20
CA GLY A 28 7.11 16.65 0.82
C GLY A 28 8.63 16.51 0.72
N LEU A 29 9.24 15.62 1.57
CA LEU A 29 10.68 15.40 1.59
C LEU A 29 11.10 14.54 0.41
N LEU A 30 12.05 15.03 -0.39
CA LEU A 30 12.63 14.29 -1.51
C LEU A 30 14.02 13.78 -1.15
N SER A 31 14.41 12.64 -1.71
CA SER A 31 15.73 12.03 -1.45
C SER A 31 16.90 12.92 -1.90
N GLN A 32 16.68 13.79 -2.89
CA GLN A 32 17.66 14.73 -3.43
C GLN A 32 17.73 16.05 -2.65
N ASP A 33 16.83 16.30 -1.70
CA ASP A 33 16.87 17.53 -0.91
C ASP A 33 18.08 17.51 0.03
N SER A 34 18.74 18.67 0.19
CA SER A 34 19.71 18.84 1.28
C SER A 34 19.01 18.77 2.64
N VAL A 35 19.76 18.41 3.70
CA VAL A 35 19.23 18.35 5.07
C VAL A 35 18.57 19.68 5.46
N GLY A 36 19.19 20.82 5.18
CA GLY A 36 18.60 22.13 5.45
C GLY A 36 17.28 22.37 4.68
N SER A 37 17.16 21.91 3.43
CA SER A 37 15.93 21.98 2.66
C SER A 37 14.84 21.09 3.28
N GLN A 38 15.18 19.87 3.68
CA GLN A 38 14.25 18.95 4.35
C GLN A 38 13.75 19.53 5.68
N LEU A 39 14.63 20.13 6.48
CA LEU A 39 14.26 20.81 7.72
C LEU A 39 13.33 22.00 7.48
N ASN A 40 13.58 22.81 6.43
CA ASN A 40 12.67 23.90 6.06
C ASN A 40 11.26 23.41 5.70
N LYS A 41 11.17 22.30 4.98
CA LYS A 41 9.90 21.67 4.61
C LYS A 41 9.19 21.09 5.84
N LEU A 42 9.94 20.47 6.76
CA LEU A 42 9.40 19.97 8.03
C LEU A 42 8.83 21.11 8.89
N ASP A 43 9.54 22.23 8.99
CA ASP A 43 9.07 23.41 9.72
C ASP A 43 7.81 24.01 9.08
N ALA A 44 7.78 24.13 7.76
CA ALA A 44 6.62 24.60 7.04
C ALA A 44 5.38 23.73 7.32
N MET A 45 5.55 22.39 7.26
CA MET A 45 4.50 21.43 7.62
C MET A 45 4.07 21.59 9.09
N ALA A 46 5.01 21.76 10.01
CA ALA A 46 4.72 21.95 11.44
C ALA A 46 3.90 23.21 11.67
N ILE A 47 4.31 24.34 11.10
CA ILE A 47 3.59 25.62 11.19
C ILE A 47 2.19 25.49 10.57
N GLU A 48 2.09 24.92 9.38
CA GLU A 48 0.80 24.68 8.71
C GLU A 48 -0.14 23.87 9.58
N ASN A 49 0.37 22.84 10.27
CA ASN A 49 -0.42 21.97 11.15
C ASN A 49 -0.57 22.53 12.58
N GLY A 50 -0.09 23.73 12.86
CA GLY A 50 -0.19 24.40 14.17
C GLY A 50 0.66 23.70 15.24
N ILE A 51 1.78 23.12 14.86
CA ILE A 51 2.78 22.55 15.81
C ILE A 51 3.77 23.67 16.14
N ASP A 52 3.48 24.42 17.20
CA ASP A 52 4.29 25.58 17.60
C ASP A 52 5.43 25.22 18.57
N ASN A 53 5.43 23.99 19.10
CA ASN A 53 6.42 23.54 20.07
C ASN A 53 7.70 23.06 19.34
N LYS A 54 8.80 23.78 19.52
CA LYS A 54 10.12 23.44 18.96
C LYS A 54 10.61 22.06 19.39
N GLU A 55 10.29 21.62 20.60
CA GLU A 55 10.65 20.29 21.10
C GLU A 55 9.94 19.20 20.30
N THR A 56 8.66 19.38 19.97
CA THR A 56 7.90 18.45 19.12
C THR A 56 8.53 18.38 17.72
N VAL A 57 8.88 19.51 17.10
CA VAL A 57 9.51 19.52 15.77
C VAL A 57 10.90 18.88 15.82
N SER A 58 11.68 19.11 16.90
CA SER A 58 12.97 18.45 17.13
C SER A 58 12.85 16.93 17.17
N LEU A 59 11.83 16.40 17.87
CA LEU A 59 11.56 14.96 17.93
C LEU A 59 11.17 14.37 16.56
N LEU A 60 10.38 15.10 15.77
CA LEU A 60 10.04 14.68 14.40
C LEU A 60 11.27 14.75 13.46
N ALA A 61 12.14 15.75 13.62
CA ALA A 61 13.39 15.84 12.89
C ALA A 61 14.34 14.69 13.21
N ASP A 62 14.47 14.36 14.51
CA ASP A 62 15.25 13.21 14.99
C ASP A 62 14.72 11.89 14.43
N LEU A 63 13.40 11.69 14.43
CA LEU A 63 12.74 10.50 13.86
C LEU A 63 13.03 10.36 12.36
N LEU A 64 13.08 11.46 11.64
CA LEU A 64 13.41 11.52 10.21
C LEU A 64 14.92 11.45 9.93
N SER A 65 15.76 11.37 10.96
CA SER A 65 17.23 11.44 10.89
C SER A 65 17.76 12.73 10.27
N LEU A 66 17.03 13.83 10.45
CA LEU A 66 17.39 15.17 9.98
C LEU A 66 18.03 15.94 11.13
N ARG A 67 19.36 15.91 11.22
CA ARG A 67 20.10 16.59 12.30
C ARG A 67 20.91 17.74 11.74
N GLU A 68 20.64 18.92 12.28
CA GLU A 68 21.52 20.08 12.26
C GLU A 68 21.62 20.60 13.68
N ASP A 69 22.78 20.48 14.31
CA ASP A 69 23.00 20.78 15.75
C ASP A 69 22.65 22.22 16.13
N HIS A 70 22.68 23.14 15.16
CA HIS A 70 22.34 24.54 15.40
C HIS A 70 20.83 24.83 15.44
N ARG A 71 20.03 23.99 14.78
CA ARG A 71 18.58 24.21 14.62
C ARG A 71 17.78 23.41 15.64
N TYR A 72 18.13 22.14 15.78
CA TYR A 72 17.49 21.18 16.68
C TYR A 72 18.56 20.44 17.48
N PRO A 73 18.97 21.00 18.64
CA PRO A 73 19.95 20.34 19.51
C PRO A 73 19.36 19.05 20.08
N PRO A 74 20.18 18.02 20.28
CA PRO A 74 19.73 16.76 20.89
C PRO A 74 19.07 16.99 22.24
N LEU A 75 17.94 16.32 22.46
CA LEU A 75 17.27 16.36 23.78
C LEU A 75 18.05 15.53 24.79
N ASN A 76 18.42 16.12 25.92
CA ASN A 76 19.16 15.44 27.00
C ASN A 76 18.19 14.64 27.88
N VAL A 77 17.64 13.55 27.36
CA VAL A 77 16.69 12.66 28.06
C VAL A 77 17.09 11.20 27.86
N SER A 78 16.59 10.31 28.70
CA SER A 78 16.80 8.87 28.53
C SER A 78 16.15 8.37 27.23
N SER A 79 16.66 7.27 26.64
CA SER A 79 16.11 6.67 25.41
C SER A 79 14.64 6.29 25.54
N GLU A 80 14.21 5.81 26.71
CA GLU A 80 12.82 5.48 27.00
C GLU A 80 11.94 6.74 26.96
N LYS A 81 12.36 7.80 27.63
CA LYS A 81 11.66 9.08 27.66
C LYS A 81 11.62 9.69 26.25
N HIS A 82 12.72 9.60 25.49
CA HIS A 82 12.77 10.08 24.10
C HIS A 82 11.76 9.34 23.22
N LYS A 83 11.66 8.01 23.35
CA LYS A 83 10.64 7.20 22.65
C LYS A 83 9.24 7.69 23.01
N ASP A 84 8.91 7.82 24.29
CA ASP A 84 7.58 8.25 24.72
C ASP A 84 7.23 9.65 24.22
N MET A 85 8.16 10.60 24.26
CA MET A 85 7.98 11.94 23.72
C MET A 85 7.78 11.93 22.19
N THR A 86 8.49 11.06 21.47
CA THR A 86 8.32 10.90 20.01
C THR A 86 6.93 10.35 19.68
N LEU A 87 6.46 9.34 20.40
CA LEU A 87 5.11 8.81 20.21
C LEU A 87 4.04 9.87 20.50
N GLU A 88 4.23 10.66 21.56
CA GLU A 88 3.31 11.75 21.88
C GLU A 88 3.32 12.86 20.82
N ALA A 89 4.50 13.20 20.27
CA ALA A 89 4.63 14.16 19.17
C ALA A 89 3.86 13.71 17.92
N LEU A 90 3.94 12.42 17.56
CA LEU A 90 3.19 11.83 16.45
C LEU A 90 1.68 11.87 16.71
N ILE A 91 1.24 11.51 17.91
CA ILE A 91 -0.19 11.55 18.29
C ILE A 91 -0.71 12.98 18.23
N GLN A 92 0.02 13.95 18.78
CA GLN A 92 -0.36 15.36 18.72
C GLN A 92 -0.46 15.88 17.28
N HIS A 93 0.46 15.47 16.42
CA HIS A 93 0.40 15.81 14.99
C HIS A 93 -0.91 15.28 14.35
N MET A 94 -1.23 14.00 14.56
CA MET A 94 -2.44 13.38 14.03
C MET A 94 -3.72 14.02 14.62
N HIS A 95 -3.72 14.37 15.91
CA HIS A 95 -4.84 15.06 16.55
C HIS A 95 -5.07 16.45 15.96
N LYS A 96 -4.00 17.21 15.70
CA LYS A 96 -4.11 18.53 15.06
C LYS A 96 -4.67 18.44 13.64
N LEU A 97 -4.25 17.43 12.86
CA LEU A 97 -4.86 17.15 11.56
C LEU A 97 -6.35 16.84 11.70
N ALA A 98 -6.72 15.95 12.63
CA ALA A 98 -8.12 15.57 12.86
C ALA A 98 -8.98 16.69 13.43
N TYR A 99 -8.38 17.68 14.10
CA TYR A 99 -9.06 18.90 14.52
C TYR A 99 -9.42 19.80 13.33
N ARG A 100 -8.53 19.92 12.35
CA ARG A 100 -8.74 20.76 11.16
C ARG A 100 -9.76 20.13 10.19
N CYS A 101 -9.65 18.86 9.92
CA CYS A 101 -10.55 18.13 9.03
C CYS A 101 -10.71 16.66 9.49
N PRO A 102 -11.82 15.99 9.11
CA PRO A 102 -11.94 14.54 9.36
C PRO A 102 -10.79 13.77 8.72
N VAL A 103 -10.20 12.84 9.50
CA VAL A 103 -9.07 12.01 9.07
C VAL A 103 -9.52 10.56 8.99
N MET A 104 -9.19 9.90 7.89
CA MET A 104 -9.22 8.45 7.76
C MET A 104 -7.79 7.93 7.80
N CYS A 105 -7.45 7.18 8.84
CA CYS A 105 -6.16 6.53 8.97
C CYS A 105 -6.32 5.04 8.63
N ILE A 106 -5.57 4.57 7.65
CA ILE A 106 -5.58 3.18 7.19
C ILE A 106 -4.25 2.54 7.58
N VAL A 107 -4.30 1.43 8.30
CA VAL A 107 -3.12 0.62 8.64
C VAL A 107 -3.26 -0.71 7.92
N GLU A 108 -2.42 -0.92 6.92
CA GLU A 108 -2.44 -2.14 6.14
C GLU A 108 -1.39 -3.13 6.63
N ASP A 109 -1.74 -4.43 6.56
CA ASP A 109 -0.87 -5.54 6.94
C ASP A 109 -0.33 -5.41 8.38
N ALA A 110 -1.17 -5.00 9.34
CA ALA A 110 -0.79 -4.73 10.73
C ALA A 110 -0.16 -5.93 11.46
N HIS A 111 -0.25 -7.14 10.91
CA HIS A 111 0.47 -8.31 11.42
C HIS A 111 2.00 -8.22 11.24
N TRP A 112 2.51 -7.23 10.51
CA TRP A 112 3.93 -6.90 10.37
C TRP A 112 4.36 -5.62 11.12
N LEU A 113 3.50 -5.12 12.02
CA LEU A 113 3.85 -3.98 12.86
C LEU A 113 5.07 -4.29 13.74
N ASP A 114 6.01 -3.35 13.79
CA ASP A 114 7.04 -3.35 14.83
C ASP A 114 6.44 -2.99 16.19
N PRO A 115 7.06 -3.37 17.31
CA PRO A 115 6.50 -3.14 18.64
C PRO A 115 6.27 -1.67 18.98
N THR A 116 7.06 -0.74 18.41
CA THR A 116 6.92 0.69 18.68
C THR A 116 5.75 1.30 17.92
N THR A 117 5.56 0.88 16.66
CA THR A 117 4.38 1.28 15.88
C THR A 117 3.10 0.67 16.46
N LEU A 118 3.15 -0.56 16.97
CA LEU A 118 2.02 -1.17 17.69
C LEU A 118 1.65 -0.35 18.94
N ASP A 119 2.63 0.12 19.72
CA ASP A 119 2.41 1.01 20.86
C ASP A 119 1.76 2.34 20.42
N LEU A 120 2.27 2.96 19.33
CA LEU A 120 1.68 4.17 18.74
C LEU A 120 0.20 3.97 18.41
N ILE A 121 -0.13 2.92 17.64
CA ILE A 121 -1.50 2.62 17.22
C ILE A 121 -2.41 2.35 18.43
N THR A 122 -1.91 1.62 19.43
CA THR A 122 -2.66 1.35 20.66
C THR A 122 -2.99 2.65 21.41
N ARG A 123 -2.04 3.57 21.53
CA ARG A 123 -2.27 4.89 22.15
C ARG A 123 -3.24 5.75 21.34
N ILE A 124 -3.18 5.71 20.02
CA ILE A 124 -4.15 6.39 19.14
C ILE A 124 -5.56 5.84 19.39
N ILE A 125 -5.74 4.52 19.40
CA ILE A 125 -7.03 3.88 19.65
C ILE A 125 -7.60 4.31 21.00
N GLY A 126 -6.79 4.36 22.05
CA GLY A 126 -7.21 4.81 23.37
C GLY A 126 -7.73 6.25 23.43
N ARG A 127 -7.38 7.09 22.45
CA ARG A 127 -7.73 8.53 22.42
C ARG A 127 -8.62 8.91 21.23
N ILE A 128 -8.89 7.98 20.32
CA ILE A 128 -9.58 8.27 19.04
C ILE A 128 -10.97 8.86 19.20
N GLN A 129 -11.68 8.54 20.30
CA GLN A 129 -13.01 9.06 20.59
C GLN A 129 -13.07 10.58 20.79
N GLN A 130 -11.91 11.22 21.02
CA GLN A 130 -11.80 12.65 21.26
C GLN A 130 -11.57 13.48 19.99
N VAL A 131 -11.42 12.82 18.84
CA VAL A 131 -11.05 13.45 17.58
C VAL A 131 -11.90 12.95 16.40
N ARG A 132 -11.96 13.72 15.33
CA ARG A 132 -12.68 13.33 14.10
C ARG A 132 -11.82 12.40 13.24
N MET A 133 -11.61 11.17 13.72
CA MET A 133 -10.76 10.20 13.06
C MET A 133 -11.47 8.85 12.95
N LEU A 134 -11.39 8.24 11.77
CA LEU A 134 -11.70 6.85 11.53
C LEU A 134 -10.40 6.09 11.32
N LEU A 135 -10.16 5.06 12.13
CA LEU A 135 -9.00 4.18 12.00
C LEU A 135 -9.46 2.82 11.44
N LEU A 136 -8.94 2.45 10.29
CA LEU A 136 -9.15 1.14 9.67
C LEU A 136 -7.86 0.34 9.76
N ILE A 137 -7.91 -0.85 10.32
CA ILE A 137 -6.74 -1.71 10.49
C ILE A 137 -7.01 -3.06 9.80
N ALA A 138 -6.21 -3.36 8.77
CA ALA A 138 -6.26 -4.64 8.07
C ALA A 138 -5.14 -5.56 8.57
N PHE A 139 -5.49 -6.80 8.90
CA PHE A 139 -4.54 -7.80 9.39
C PHE A 139 -5.00 -9.22 9.07
N ARG A 140 -4.08 -10.17 9.13
CA ARG A 140 -4.39 -11.59 8.95
C ARG A 140 -4.97 -12.22 10.23
N PRO A 141 -5.74 -13.32 10.12
CA PRO A 141 -6.41 -13.95 11.28
C PRO A 141 -5.49 -14.47 12.38
N ASP A 142 -4.22 -14.72 12.07
CA ASP A 142 -3.20 -15.15 13.03
C ASP A 142 -2.70 -14.00 13.94
N PHE A 143 -2.88 -12.76 13.53
CA PHE A 143 -2.59 -11.59 14.36
C PHE A 143 -3.66 -11.39 15.42
N LYS A 144 -3.23 -11.25 16.68
CA LYS A 144 -4.12 -11.01 17.82
C LYS A 144 -3.96 -9.56 18.29
N PRO A 145 -4.86 -8.66 17.90
CA PRO A 145 -4.78 -7.27 18.29
C PRO A 145 -5.03 -7.09 19.79
N VAL A 146 -4.21 -6.27 20.43
CA VAL A 146 -4.30 -5.95 21.87
C VAL A 146 -5.47 -5.02 22.22
N TRP A 147 -6.14 -4.46 21.19
CA TRP A 147 -7.24 -3.50 21.32
C TRP A 147 -8.63 -4.08 21.11
N SER A 148 -8.78 -5.41 21.00
CA SER A 148 -10.07 -6.07 20.75
C SER A 148 -11.14 -5.78 21.81
N ASP A 149 -10.71 -5.47 23.02
CA ASP A 149 -11.61 -5.28 24.17
C ASP A 149 -12.10 -3.82 24.34
N TYR A 150 -11.63 -2.90 23.45
CA TYR A 150 -12.12 -1.52 23.50
C TYR A 150 -13.55 -1.43 22.95
N SER A 151 -14.46 -0.83 23.69
CA SER A 151 -15.90 -0.75 23.37
C SER A 151 -16.23 -0.01 22.07
N HIS A 152 -15.31 0.82 21.58
CA HIS A 152 -15.43 1.59 20.35
C HIS A 152 -14.71 0.94 19.16
N VAL A 153 -14.12 -0.24 19.34
CA VAL A 153 -13.50 -1.02 18.28
C VAL A 153 -14.51 -2.07 17.78
N THR A 154 -14.70 -2.09 16.45
CA THR A 154 -15.52 -3.10 15.78
C THR A 154 -14.64 -3.99 14.94
N SER A 155 -14.68 -5.29 15.20
CA SER A 155 -13.97 -6.29 14.39
C SER A 155 -14.86 -6.81 13.27
N LEU A 156 -14.34 -6.77 12.03
CA LEU A 156 -15.01 -7.31 10.86
C LEU A 156 -14.16 -8.44 10.27
N THR A 157 -14.76 -9.63 10.17
CA THR A 157 -14.11 -10.77 9.53
C THR A 157 -14.54 -10.86 8.08
N LEU A 158 -13.61 -10.73 7.14
CA LEU A 158 -13.84 -10.91 5.71
C LEU A 158 -13.71 -12.39 5.36
N SER A 159 -14.81 -12.99 4.93
CA SER A 159 -14.87 -14.37 4.43
C SER A 159 -14.65 -14.39 2.91
N ARG A 160 -14.36 -15.59 2.37
CA ARG A 160 -14.40 -15.82 0.93
C ARG A 160 -15.76 -15.42 0.35
N LEU A 161 -15.77 -14.91 -0.87
CA LEU A 161 -17.01 -14.54 -1.55
C LEU A 161 -17.89 -15.78 -1.76
N PRO A 162 -19.19 -15.70 -1.39
CA PRO A 162 -20.16 -16.71 -1.80
C PRO A 162 -20.22 -16.85 -3.31
N ARG A 163 -20.59 -18.05 -3.82
CA ARG A 163 -20.63 -18.36 -5.25
C ARG A 163 -21.42 -17.32 -6.07
N ARG A 164 -22.51 -16.79 -5.51
CA ARG A 164 -23.30 -15.73 -6.15
C ARG A 164 -22.48 -14.47 -6.39
N HIS A 165 -21.83 -13.94 -5.36
CA HIS A 165 -21.03 -12.71 -5.46
C HIS A 165 -19.76 -12.92 -6.31
N SER A 166 -19.21 -14.14 -6.27
CA SER A 166 -18.11 -14.51 -7.19
C SER A 166 -18.55 -14.46 -8.66
N ALA A 167 -19.77 -14.91 -8.97
CA ALA A 167 -20.33 -14.83 -10.31
C ALA A 167 -20.63 -13.38 -10.72
N GLU A 168 -21.15 -12.56 -9.80
CA GLU A 168 -21.37 -11.12 -10.02
C GLU A 168 -20.04 -10.41 -10.32
N LEU A 169 -18.95 -10.76 -9.62
CA LEU A 169 -17.61 -10.23 -9.87
C LEU A 169 -17.13 -10.61 -11.27
N VAL A 170 -17.25 -11.87 -11.69
CA VAL A 170 -16.95 -12.31 -13.07
C VAL A 170 -17.72 -11.47 -14.08
N THR A 171 -19.03 -11.27 -13.86
CA THR A 171 -19.88 -10.47 -14.74
C THR A 171 -19.43 -9.01 -14.83
N ALA A 172 -18.97 -8.43 -13.72
CA ALA A 172 -18.44 -7.07 -13.72
C ALA A 172 -17.14 -6.97 -14.54
N ILE A 173 -16.24 -7.94 -14.42
CA ILE A 173 -14.97 -7.98 -15.16
C ILE A 173 -15.22 -8.17 -16.67
N THR A 174 -16.20 -9.01 -17.04
CA THR A 174 -16.60 -9.21 -18.45
C THR A 174 -17.43 -8.04 -18.99
N ARG A 175 -17.63 -6.97 -18.21
CA ARG A 175 -18.43 -5.79 -18.57
C ARG A 175 -19.87 -6.15 -18.96
N GLY A 176 -20.45 -7.13 -18.27
CA GLY A 176 -21.81 -7.62 -18.49
C GLY A 176 -21.93 -8.65 -19.62
N LYS A 177 -20.86 -8.97 -20.36
CA LYS A 177 -20.89 -10.01 -21.39
C LYS A 177 -20.90 -11.40 -20.77
N VAL A 178 -21.67 -12.29 -21.35
CA VAL A 178 -21.87 -13.65 -20.84
C VAL A 178 -20.71 -14.56 -21.21
N LEU A 179 -20.12 -15.23 -20.22
CA LEU A 179 -19.16 -16.31 -20.43
C LEU A 179 -19.89 -17.66 -20.71
N PRO A 180 -19.29 -18.58 -21.45
CA PRO A 180 -19.77 -19.96 -21.49
C PRO A 180 -19.91 -20.54 -20.08
N PRO A 181 -21.00 -21.24 -19.76
CA PRO A 181 -21.26 -21.75 -18.42
C PRO A 181 -20.13 -22.61 -17.84
N GLU A 182 -19.53 -23.46 -18.69
CA GLU A 182 -18.42 -24.34 -18.31
C GLU A 182 -17.16 -23.53 -17.94
N VAL A 183 -16.89 -22.42 -18.63
CA VAL A 183 -15.75 -21.53 -18.33
C VAL A 183 -15.98 -20.79 -17.02
N GLN A 184 -17.17 -20.22 -16.84
CA GLN A 184 -17.54 -19.55 -15.57
C GLN A 184 -17.45 -20.52 -14.39
N GLN A 185 -17.96 -21.74 -14.54
CA GLN A 185 -17.89 -22.75 -13.50
C GLN A 185 -16.43 -23.12 -13.15
N ALA A 186 -15.56 -23.27 -14.16
CA ALA A 186 -14.15 -23.57 -13.96
C ALA A 186 -13.45 -22.45 -13.18
N ILE A 187 -13.68 -21.17 -13.53
CA ILE A 187 -13.15 -20.01 -12.81
C ILE A 187 -13.63 -20.04 -11.34
N LEU A 188 -14.94 -20.16 -11.12
CA LEU A 188 -15.52 -20.12 -9.77
C LEU A 188 -15.05 -21.28 -8.90
N ALA A 189 -14.92 -22.47 -9.45
CA ALA A 189 -14.43 -23.64 -8.73
C ALA A 189 -12.96 -23.50 -8.33
N LYS A 190 -12.13 -22.93 -9.24
CA LYS A 190 -10.69 -22.78 -9.00
C LYS A 190 -10.37 -21.64 -8.07
N ALA A 191 -11.03 -20.51 -8.23
CA ALA A 191 -10.79 -19.31 -7.42
C ALA A 191 -11.33 -19.43 -5.98
N ASP A 192 -12.28 -20.34 -5.74
CA ASP A 192 -12.82 -20.68 -4.42
C ASP A 192 -13.18 -19.44 -3.58
N GLY A 193 -13.80 -18.45 -4.23
CA GLY A 193 -14.26 -17.21 -3.58
C GLY A 193 -13.18 -16.22 -3.18
N VAL A 194 -11.94 -16.38 -3.62
CA VAL A 194 -10.86 -15.39 -3.42
C VAL A 194 -10.96 -14.30 -4.49
N PRO A 195 -11.33 -13.03 -4.15
CA PRO A 195 -11.60 -11.99 -5.14
C PRO A 195 -10.46 -11.76 -6.14
N LEU A 196 -9.24 -11.56 -5.65
CA LEU A 196 -8.06 -11.35 -6.48
C LEU A 196 -7.82 -12.51 -7.46
N TYR A 197 -8.10 -13.75 -7.03
CA TYR A 197 -7.92 -14.92 -7.90
C TYR A 197 -9.05 -15.02 -8.95
N ILE A 198 -10.28 -14.61 -8.58
CA ILE A 198 -11.39 -14.51 -9.56
C ILE A 198 -11.05 -13.50 -10.65
N GLU A 199 -10.59 -12.29 -10.26
CA GLU A 199 -10.17 -11.24 -11.20
C GLU A 199 -9.08 -11.76 -12.14
N ALA A 200 -7.97 -12.20 -11.57
CA ALA A 200 -6.81 -12.60 -12.33
C ALA A 200 -7.08 -13.80 -13.25
N LEU A 201 -7.87 -14.81 -12.82
CA LEU A 201 -8.28 -15.94 -13.67
C LEU A 201 -9.20 -15.48 -14.79
N THR A 202 -10.18 -14.61 -14.48
CA THR A 202 -11.12 -14.12 -15.49
C THR A 202 -10.38 -13.36 -16.57
N GLU A 203 -9.49 -12.44 -16.20
CA GLU A 203 -8.67 -11.70 -17.17
C GLU A 203 -7.78 -12.63 -18.01
N SER A 204 -7.09 -13.59 -17.37
CA SER A 204 -6.25 -14.57 -18.09
C SER A 204 -7.04 -15.40 -19.10
N VAL A 205 -8.25 -15.81 -18.74
CA VAL A 205 -9.15 -16.55 -19.63
C VAL A 205 -9.59 -15.68 -20.80
N LEU A 206 -9.95 -14.41 -20.56
CA LEU A 206 -10.37 -13.46 -21.61
C LEU A 206 -9.26 -13.15 -22.61
N GLU A 207 -8.02 -13.05 -22.12
CA GLU A 207 -6.82 -12.81 -22.95
C GLU A 207 -6.37 -14.04 -23.74
N SER A 208 -6.91 -15.21 -23.43
CA SER A 208 -6.51 -16.46 -24.07
C SER A 208 -6.96 -16.53 -25.51
N LYS A 209 -6.13 -17.15 -26.39
CA LYS A 209 -6.45 -17.33 -27.82
C LYS A 209 -7.65 -18.24 -28.08
N VAL A 210 -8.09 -18.99 -27.07
CA VAL A 210 -9.23 -19.91 -27.19
C VAL A 210 -10.56 -19.22 -26.87
N MET A 211 -10.54 -17.98 -26.36
CA MET A 211 -11.73 -17.15 -26.18
C MET A 211 -11.90 -16.18 -27.33
N THR A 212 -13.14 -15.98 -27.74
CA THR A 212 -13.50 -14.98 -28.76
C THR A 212 -14.58 -14.09 -28.20
N GLU A 213 -14.35 -12.79 -28.27
CA GLU A 213 -15.29 -11.78 -27.83
C GLU A 213 -16.34 -11.53 -28.92
N GLY A 214 -17.61 -11.65 -28.58
CA GLY A 214 -18.77 -11.24 -29.37
C GLY A 214 -19.36 -9.94 -28.85
N ASN A 215 -20.54 -9.55 -29.40
CA ASN A 215 -21.22 -8.34 -28.97
C ASN A 215 -21.67 -8.44 -27.49
N ASP A 216 -22.41 -9.50 -27.15
CA ASP A 216 -23.02 -9.68 -25.82
C ASP A 216 -22.48 -10.90 -25.06
N SER A 217 -21.61 -11.69 -25.66
CA SER A 217 -21.08 -12.92 -25.06
C SER A 217 -19.70 -13.27 -25.58
N PHE A 218 -18.99 -14.05 -24.78
CA PHE A 218 -17.77 -14.73 -25.17
C PHE A 218 -18.06 -16.15 -25.63
N THR A 219 -17.29 -16.65 -26.60
CA THR A 219 -17.37 -18.02 -27.09
C THR A 219 -16.04 -18.73 -26.94
N LEU A 220 -16.08 -20.00 -26.54
CA LEU A 220 -14.90 -20.85 -26.41
C LEU A 220 -14.63 -21.55 -27.74
N LYS A 221 -13.44 -21.35 -28.32
CA LYS A 221 -12.95 -22.01 -29.51
C LYS A 221 -11.98 -23.15 -29.12
N GLY A 222 -12.50 -24.28 -28.74
CA GLY A 222 -11.69 -25.43 -28.37
C GLY A 222 -12.15 -26.09 -27.07
N PRO A 223 -11.47 -27.13 -26.63
CA PRO A 223 -11.83 -27.82 -25.41
C PRO A 223 -11.43 -26.99 -24.16
N LEU A 224 -12.22 -27.11 -23.10
CA LEU A 224 -12.02 -26.42 -21.82
C LEU A 224 -10.61 -26.66 -21.22
N LYS A 225 -10.01 -27.80 -21.48
CA LYS A 225 -8.66 -28.16 -21.01
C LYS A 225 -7.54 -27.27 -21.59
N ASP A 226 -7.80 -26.58 -22.69
CA ASP A 226 -6.83 -25.70 -23.34
C ASP A 226 -6.87 -24.26 -22.76
N LEU A 227 -7.81 -23.98 -21.82
CA LEU A 227 -7.82 -22.72 -21.10
C LEU A 227 -6.64 -22.62 -20.11
N PRO A 228 -5.98 -21.48 -20.05
CA PRO A 228 -4.91 -21.23 -19.07
C PRO A 228 -5.54 -21.01 -17.67
N ILE A 229 -5.78 -22.08 -16.95
CA ILE A 229 -6.28 -22.05 -15.59
C ILE A 229 -5.19 -22.61 -14.67
N PRO A 230 -4.24 -21.79 -14.19
CA PRO A 230 -3.16 -22.19 -13.31
C PRO A 230 -3.64 -22.76 -11.98
N ASP A 231 -2.84 -23.60 -11.36
CA ASP A 231 -3.21 -24.30 -10.12
C ASP A 231 -3.25 -23.42 -8.88
N SER A 232 -2.65 -22.25 -8.94
CA SER A 232 -2.63 -21.28 -7.83
C SER A 232 -2.57 -19.84 -8.34
N LEU A 233 -2.99 -18.90 -7.48
CA LEU A 233 -2.82 -17.47 -7.74
C LEU A 233 -1.35 -17.11 -7.99
N HIS A 234 -0.42 -17.70 -7.23
CA HIS A 234 1.02 -17.47 -7.42
C HIS A 234 1.47 -17.90 -8.82
N ALA A 235 1.09 -19.08 -9.27
CA ALA A 235 1.43 -19.56 -10.62
C ALA A 235 0.87 -18.64 -11.70
N LEU A 236 -0.36 -18.15 -11.54
CA LEU A 236 -1.00 -17.19 -12.45
C LEU A 236 -0.25 -15.86 -12.52
N LEU A 237 0.14 -15.31 -11.36
CA LEU A 237 0.90 -14.05 -11.31
C LEU A 237 2.29 -14.22 -11.93
N MET A 238 2.96 -15.34 -11.67
CA MET A 238 4.27 -15.65 -12.29
C MET A 238 4.15 -15.78 -13.81
N GLU A 239 3.11 -16.44 -14.32
CA GLU A 239 2.85 -16.51 -15.76
C GLU A 239 2.66 -15.13 -16.38
N ARG A 240 1.92 -14.22 -15.69
CA ARG A 240 1.76 -12.83 -16.14
C ARG A 240 3.10 -12.09 -16.20
N VAL A 241 3.93 -12.22 -15.16
CA VAL A 241 5.27 -11.63 -15.13
C VAL A 241 6.15 -12.22 -16.23
N ASP A 242 6.08 -13.52 -16.51
CA ASP A 242 6.85 -14.18 -17.57
C ASP A 242 6.45 -13.69 -18.97
N ARG A 243 5.19 -13.35 -19.19
CA ARG A 243 4.72 -12.76 -20.46
C ARG A 243 5.29 -11.37 -20.76
N LEU A 244 5.83 -10.67 -19.75
CA LEU A 244 6.45 -9.36 -19.92
C LEU A 244 7.80 -9.40 -20.65
N GLY A 245 8.37 -10.59 -20.85
CA GLY A 245 9.62 -10.77 -21.59
C GLY A 245 10.81 -10.00 -20.96
N PRO A 246 11.58 -9.23 -21.76
CA PRO A 246 12.78 -8.55 -21.29
C PRO A 246 12.51 -7.51 -20.18
N THR A 247 11.28 -6.99 -20.08
CA THR A 247 10.92 -5.97 -19.06
C THR A 247 10.65 -6.57 -17.67
N LYS A 248 10.65 -7.93 -17.56
CA LYS A 248 10.48 -8.66 -16.31
C LYS A 248 11.44 -8.20 -15.21
N GLU A 249 12.70 -7.90 -15.57
CA GLU A 249 13.72 -7.45 -14.62
C GLU A 249 13.33 -6.15 -13.90
N ILE A 250 12.61 -5.25 -14.57
CA ILE A 250 12.13 -4.00 -13.98
C ILE A 250 11.11 -4.28 -12.88
N VAL A 251 10.15 -5.19 -13.16
CA VAL A 251 9.15 -5.60 -12.16
C VAL A 251 9.81 -6.28 -10.97
N GLN A 252 10.79 -7.15 -11.22
CA GLN A 252 11.54 -7.83 -10.16
C GLN A 252 12.36 -6.84 -9.33
N THR A 253 13.00 -5.87 -9.97
CA THR A 253 13.73 -4.79 -9.29
C THR A 253 12.78 -3.94 -8.45
N GLY A 254 11.64 -3.53 -9.02
CA GLY A 254 10.60 -2.83 -8.27
C GLY A 254 10.11 -3.62 -7.06
N ALA A 255 9.86 -4.92 -7.23
CA ALA A 255 9.44 -5.79 -6.14
C ALA A 255 10.53 -5.97 -5.06
N ALA A 256 11.81 -5.96 -5.43
CA ALA A 256 12.93 -5.98 -4.50
C ALA A 256 13.07 -4.66 -3.71
N ILE A 257 12.72 -3.53 -4.31
CA ILE A 257 12.64 -2.24 -3.61
C ILE A 257 11.53 -2.26 -2.57
N GLY A 258 10.35 -2.76 -2.94
CA GLY A 258 9.21 -2.86 -2.02
C GLY A 258 7.86 -2.91 -2.73
N ARG A 259 6.78 -2.79 -1.95
CA ARG A 259 5.41 -2.69 -2.51
C ARG A 259 5.16 -1.35 -3.22
N GLU A 260 5.94 -0.36 -2.87
CA GLU A 260 5.92 0.99 -3.42
C GLU A 260 7.34 1.39 -3.81
N PHE A 261 7.49 2.03 -4.97
CA PHE A 261 8.77 2.57 -5.42
C PHE A 261 8.56 3.83 -6.26
N SER A 262 9.46 4.81 -6.10
CA SER A 262 9.43 6.03 -6.89
C SER A 262 10.08 5.82 -8.26
N TYR A 263 9.66 6.63 -9.25
CA TYR A 263 10.28 6.66 -10.56
C TYR A 263 11.81 6.91 -10.50
N ASP A 264 12.23 7.87 -9.66
CA ASP A 264 13.66 8.20 -9.52
C ASP A 264 14.47 7.02 -8.95
N LEU A 265 13.89 6.24 -8.02
CA LEU A 265 14.59 5.11 -7.42
C LEU A 265 14.76 3.97 -8.42
N ILE A 266 13.69 3.58 -9.13
CA ILE A 266 13.79 2.52 -10.14
C ILE A 266 14.70 2.94 -11.29
N ARG A 267 14.64 4.21 -11.74
CA ARG A 267 15.50 4.76 -12.76
C ARG A 267 16.98 4.71 -12.36
N GLY A 268 17.30 4.99 -11.09
CA GLY A 268 18.67 4.91 -10.57
C GLY A 268 19.19 3.49 -10.38
N THR A 269 18.30 2.48 -10.39
CA THR A 269 18.63 1.09 -10.11
C THR A 269 18.77 0.26 -11.37
N VAL A 270 18.04 0.58 -12.45
CA VAL A 270 18.06 -0.17 -13.71
C VAL A 270 18.96 0.52 -14.75
N GLU A 271 19.81 -0.28 -15.42
CA GLU A 271 20.68 0.18 -16.49
C GLU A 271 19.94 0.14 -17.83
N MET A 272 19.03 1.09 -18.07
CA MET A 272 18.35 1.20 -19.37
C MET A 272 18.01 2.65 -19.71
N PRO A 273 17.79 2.96 -21.01
CA PRO A 273 17.33 4.27 -21.44
C PRO A 273 15.97 4.65 -20.83
N ASP A 274 15.84 5.92 -20.43
CA ASP A 274 14.63 6.47 -19.78
C ASP A 274 13.35 6.19 -20.58
N SER A 275 13.40 6.29 -21.90
CA SER A 275 12.25 6.02 -22.78
C SER A 275 11.79 4.55 -22.72
N GLN A 276 12.72 3.62 -22.57
CA GLN A 276 12.40 2.19 -22.44
C GLN A 276 11.82 1.86 -21.05
N LEU A 277 12.38 2.50 -20.00
CA LEU A 277 11.84 2.36 -18.65
C LEU A 277 10.39 2.87 -18.58
N ARG A 278 10.11 4.06 -19.13
CA ARG A 278 8.74 4.62 -19.17
C ARG A 278 7.79 3.69 -19.90
N HIS A 279 8.17 3.24 -21.08
CA HIS A 279 7.34 2.31 -21.86
C HIS A 279 7.05 1.01 -21.09
N ALA A 280 8.03 0.46 -20.38
CA ALA A 280 7.84 -0.73 -19.56
C ALA A 280 6.90 -0.48 -18.38
N LEU A 281 7.05 0.65 -17.68
CA LEU A 281 6.16 1.04 -16.58
C LEU A 281 4.72 1.26 -17.07
N ASP A 282 4.54 1.88 -18.25
CA ASP A 282 3.22 2.04 -18.89
C ASP A 282 2.57 0.68 -19.19
N LEU A 283 3.35 -0.28 -19.69
CA LEU A 283 2.88 -1.66 -19.92
C LEU A 283 2.45 -2.34 -18.61
N PHE A 284 3.18 -2.13 -17.50
CA PHE A 284 2.84 -2.72 -16.21
C PHE A 284 1.58 -2.08 -15.61
N VAL A 285 1.40 -0.78 -15.79
CA VAL A 285 0.16 -0.08 -15.42
C VAL A 285 -1.01 -0.61 -16.25
N ALA A 286 -0.84 -0.70 -17.58
CA ALA A 286 -1.87 -1.21 -18.49
C ALA A 286 -2.23 -2.68 -18.20
N SER A 287 -1.27 -3.50 -17.76
CA SER A 287 -1.51 -4.90 -17.37
C SER A 287 -2.11 -5.05 -15.97
N GLY A 288 -2.31 -3.95 -15.24
CA GLY A 288 -2.84 -3.98 -13.88
C GLY A 288 -1.93 -4.61 -12.83
N LEU A 289 -0.64 -4.74 -13.11
CA LEU A 289 0.36 -5.25 -12.15
C LEU A 289 0.77 -4.19 -11.13
N ILE A 290 0.82 -2.93 -11.58
CA ILE A 290 1.13 -1.78 -10.73
C ILE A 290 0.14 -0.65 -10.99
N PHE A 291 0.02 0.28 -10.02
CA PHE A 291 -0.68 1.55 -10.17
C PHE A 291 0.33 2.67 -10.15
N GLN A 292 0.08 3.71 -10.92
CA GLN A 292 0.84 4.95 -10.88
C GLN A 292 0.07 6.01 -10.09
N GLU A 293 0.76 6.67 -9.17
CA GLU A 293 0.30 7.85 -8.47
C GLU A 293 1.20 9.04 -8.81
N GLY A 294 0.59 10.15 -9.28
CA GLY A 294 1.31 11.33 -9.74
C GLY A 294 1.95 11.17 -11.14
N ASP A 295 2.66 12.21 -11.55
CA ASP A 295 3.31 12.30 -12.85
C ASP A 295 4.83 12.19 -12.75
N ILE A 296 5.47 11.62 -13.77
CA ILE A 296 6.94 11.59 -13.90
C ILE A 296 7.46 13.04 -13.95
N PRO A 297 8.54 13.37 -13.21
CA PRO A 297 9.48 12.49 -12.51
C PRO A 297 9.10 12.12 -11.07
N LEU A 298 8.04 12.68 -10.51
CA LEU A 298 7.63 12.49 -9.11
C LEU A 298 6.67 11.30 -8.91
N ALA A 299 6.39 10.54 -9.97
CA ALA A 299 5.50 9.41 -9.93
C ALA A 299 5.97 8.34 -8.94
N THR A 300 5.01 7.78 -8.22
CA THR A 300 5.16 6.61 -7.37
C THR A 300 4.35 5.45 -7.94
N TYR A 301 4.89 4.26 -7.87
CA TYR A 301 4.29 3.03 -8.38
C TYR A 301 4.02 2.08 -7.23
N HIS A 302 2.83 1.49 -7.22
CA HIS A 302 2.39 0.54 -6.20
C HIS A 302 2.04 -0.78 -6.84
N PHE A 303 2.50 -1.90 -6.29
CA PHE A 303 2.05 -3.22 -6.72
C PHE A 303 0.60 -3.48 -6.25
N LYS A 304 -0.16 -4.13 -7.13
CA LYS A 304 -1.56 -4.54 -6.84
C LYS A 304 -1.65 -5.61 -5.75
#